data_c859d5b4a4d4b31568b1b0e4fb609eaa
#
_entry.id   c859d5b4a4d4b31568b1b0e4fb609eaa
#
_cell.length_a   1.000
_cell.length_b   1.000
_cell.length_c   1.000
_cell.angle_alpha   90.00
_cell.angle_beta   90.00
_cell.angle_gamma   90.00
#
_symmetry.space_group_name_H-M   'P 1'
#
loop_
_entity.id
_entity.type
_entity.pdbx_description
1 polymer ?
#
loop_
_entity_poly.entity_id
_entity_poly.type
_entity_poly.pdbx_seq_one_letter_code
_entity_poly.pdbx_strand_id
1 'polypeptide(L)'
;MKKTIDINLGGLLFHLDEDAYAALSNYLEALRRHLAATEGREEVLSDIEARIAEIFTQRMAGTRQVVSTEDVQAAMNTLGQPKDFAGEAAEEPAEAQPAEAPRRRLYRDPEEQMIGGVCSGFANYFDVDVVIVRVLFVVFGMFTGFGILLYFILWAATPKAVTPAERLAMQGKPATFENIRQTVEEEFKNVEARLKDKENHRKMRRAARSFGDLISSILTGFARFLGGLFLMLAFFIGSVLLIAVFGTGITIDGSSISVTELMGVFLPAGYGPIYFWTATVLVLMGPLVALVLLALRLLFRQYGAVHKGVMGVALMLSVVGIALMGVLGTRMASEFREEATVVHVEALPQGVTEWKLRMVSSPIEGGAKLRFDDEDTDETSWILTDEGVFFDGVKVDVRPSVRAQASLEWTAEAQGGSRRAARERADAVRFQVRTDSTGNIMADDLLNYPRSDRFRDQNVRLVLYLPVGHRVYLDPTTVPYLDDVANTEDIWDGEMGGRTWLMTEQGLAEFK
;
A
#
# COMPACT_ATOMS: atom_id res chain seq x y z
N MET A 1 -61.94 1.83 -25.35
CA MET A 1 -60.96 1.33 -24.37
C MET A 1 -60.69 -0.11 -24.73
N LYS A 2 -59.45 -0.47 -25.10
CA LYS A 2 -59.11 -1.89 -25.32
C LYS A 2 -59.03 -2.56 -23.96
N LYS A 3 -59.58 -3.78 -23.88
CA LYS A 3 -59.59 -4.58 -22.67
C LYS A 3 -58.22 -5.21 -22.54
N THR A 4 -57.57 -5.13 -21.37
CA THR A 4 -56.30 -5.78 -21.11
C THR A 4 -56.49 -7.05 -20.29
N ILE A 5 -55.67 -8.06 -20.55
CA ILE A 5 -55.68 -9.37 -19.89
C ILE A 5 -54.31 -9.57 -19.22
N ASP A 6 -54.33 -10.00 -17.97
CA ASP A 6 -53.12 -10.25 -17.19
C ASP A 6 -52.71 -11.73 -17.37
N ILE A 7 -51.45 -11.95 -17.74
CA ILE A 7 -50.89 -13.27 -17.86
C ILE A 7 -49.58 -13.39 -17.14
N ASN A 8 -49.26 -14.60 -16.64
CA ASN A 8 -47.95 -14.92 -16.08
C ASN A 8 -47.17 -15.72 -17.12
N LEU A 9 -46.00 -15.21 -17.53
CA LEU A 9 -45.08 -15.88 -18.45
C LEU A 9 -43.69 -15.91 -17.79
N GLY A 10 -43.15 -17.13 -17.65
CA GLY A 10 -41.85 -17.32 -17.05
C GLY A 10 -41.69 -16.71 -15.64
N GLY A 11 -42.80 -16.63 -14.88
CA GLY A 11 -42.82 -16.03 -13.52
C GLY A 11 -42.99 -14.50 -13.47
N LEU A 12 -43.13 -13.83 -14.61
CA LEU A 12 -43.38 -12.39 -14.72
C LEU A 12 -44.80 -12.11 -15.14
N LEU A 13 -45.43 -11.07 -14.56
CA LEU A 13 -46.79 -10.65 -14.87
C LEU A 13 -46.76 -9.59 -16.00
N PHE A 14 -47.50 -9.84 -17.06
CA PHE A 14 -47.64 -8.92 -18.19
C PHE A 14 -49.08 -8.56 -18.44
N HIS A 15 -49.34 -7.32 -18.83
CA HIS A 15 -50.63 -6.81 -19.29
C HIS A 15 -50.66 -6.85 -20.81
N LEU A 16 -51.54 -7.66 -21.42
CA LEU A 16 -51.68 -7.78 -22.88
C LEU A 16 -52.99 -7.17 -23.36
N ASP A 17 -53.00 -6.60 -24.56
CA ASP A 17 -54.27 -6.34 -25.29
C ASP A 17 -54.98 -7.64 -25.58
N GLU A 18 -56.30 -7.64 -25.65
CA GLU A 18 -57.14 -8.84 -25.90
C GLU A 18 -56.75 -9.56 -27.21
N ASP A 19 -56.46 -8.81 -28.28
CA ASP A 19 -55.96 -9.35 -29.54
C ASP A 19 -54.57 -9.95 -29.43
N ALA A 20 -53.67 -9.32 -28.62
CA ALA A 20 -52.34 -9.83 -28.35
C ALA A 20 -52.37 -11.12 -27.54
N TYR A 21 -53.26 -11.20 -26.54
CA TYR A 21 -53.49 -12.42 -25.78
C TYR A 21 -53.99 -13.59 -26.65
N ALA A 22 -54.96 -13.34 -27.54
CA ALA A 22 -55.49 -14.37 -28.46
C ALA A 22 -54.38 -14.90 -29.40
N ALA A 23 -53.52 -14.00 -29.93
CA ALA A 23 -52.39 -14.40 -30.79
C ALA A 23 -51.38 -15.25 -30.04
N LEU A 24 -51.00 -14.82 -28.84
CA LEU A 24 -50.03 -15.54 -28.00
C LEU A 24 -50.54 -16.89 -27.52
N SER A 25 -51.82 -16.95 -27.09
CA SER A 25 -52.46 -18.20 -26.65
C SER A 25 -52.51 -19.21 -27.79
N ASN A 26 -52.92 -18.80 -29.00
CA ASN A 26 -52.91 -19.66 -30.16
C ASN A 26 -51.51 -20.20 -30.52
N TYR A 27 -50.50 -19.34 -30.38
CA TYR A 27 -49.11 -19.72 -30.62
C TYR A 27 -48.62 -20.76 -29.61
N LEU A 28 -48.84 -20.55 -28.32
CA LEU A 28 -48.42 -21.49 -27.26
C LEU A 28 -49.20 -22.82 -27.37
N GLU A 29 -50.48 -22.80 -27.74
CA GLU A 29 -51.23 -24.03 -27.99
C GLU A 29 -50.76 -24.80 -29.22
N ALA A 30 -50.36 -24.13 -30.28
CA ALA A 30 -49.76 -24.76 -31.45
C ALA A 30 -48.40 -25.42 -31.11
N LEU A 31 -47.55 -24.74 -30.29
CA LEU A 31 -46.33 -25.30 -29.78
C LEU A 31 -46.59 -26.53 -28.89
N ARG A 32 -47.57 -26.47 -27.98
CA ARG A 32 -47.93 -27.63 -27.12
C ARG A 32 -48.38 -28.84 -27.95
N ARG A 33 -49.10 -28.62 -29.03
CA ARG A 33 -49.50 -29.69 -29.93
C ARG A 33 -48.30 -30.26 -30.70
N HIS A 34 -47.40 -29.44 -31.15
CA HIS A 34 -46.21 -29.87 -31.87
C HIS A 34 -45.24 -30.65 -30.99
N LEU A 35 -45.09 -30.23 -29.73
CA LEU A 35 -44.23 -30.90 -28.73
C LEU A 35 -44.88 -32.11 -28.04
N ALA A 36 -46.07 -32.52 -28.44
CA ALA A 36 -46.84 -33.59 -27.76
C ALA A 36 -46.09 -34.93 -27.66
N ALA A 37 -45.18 -35.24 -28.60
CA ALA A 37 -44.39 -36.46 -28.66
C ALA A 37 -42.92 -36.26 -28.17
N THR A 38 -42.55 -35.07 -27.73
CA THR A 38 -41.16 -34.74 -27.33
C THR A 38 -40.95 -35.02 -25.85
N GLU A 39 -39.92 -35.76 -25.52
CA GLU A 39 -39.46 -35.97 -24.13
C GLU A 39 -38.97 -34.66 -23.53
N GLY A 40 -39.40 -34.33 -22.31
CA GLY A 40 -39.06 -33.00 -21.68
C GLY A 40 -39.91 -31.81 -22.13
N ARG A 41 -41.12 -32.10 -22.76
CA ARG A 41 -42.04 -31.10 -23.29
C ARG A 41 -42.33 -29.92 -22.37
N GLU A 42 -42.48 -30.15 -21.06
CA GLU A 42 -42.83 -29.10 -20.09
C GLU A 42 -41.66 -28.16 -19.86
N GLU A 43 -40.44 -28.65 -19.90
CA GLU A 43 -39.23 -27.87 -19.74
C GLU A 43 -39.00 -26.97 -20.97
N VAL A 44 -39.14 -27.52 -22.16
CA VAL A 44 -39.04 -26.76 -23.41
C VAL A 44 -40.10 -25.64 -23.47
N LEU A 45 -41.34 -25.92 -23.07
CA LEU A 45 -42.42 -24.92 -23.02
C LEU A 45 -42.11 -23.84 -22.01
N SER A 46 -41.59 -24.18 -20.82
CA SER A 46 -41.18 -23.22 -19.78
C SER A 46 -40.08 -22.31 -20.26
N ASP A 47 -39.10 -22.83 -21.01
CA ASP A 47 -37.99 -22.05 -21.55
C ASP A 47 -38.43 -21.10 -22.67
N ILE A 48 -39.38 -21.53 -23.49
CA ILE A 48 -40.00 -20.67 -24.52
C ILE A 48 -40.81 -19.56 -23.87
N GLU A 49 -41.61 -19.85 -22.83
CA GLU A 49 -42.35 -18.86 -22.08
C GLU A 49 -41.40 -17.84 -21.41
N ALA A 50 -40.30 -18.28 -20.83
CA ALA A 50 -39.27 -17.43 -20.26
C ALA A 50 -38.59 -16.52 -21.32
N ARG A 51 -38.35 -17.05 -22.52
CA ARG A 51 -37.79 -16.29 -23.63
C ARG A 51 -38.76 -15.23 -24.18
N ILE A 52 -40.04 -15.57 -24.27
CA ILE A 52 -41.09 -14.60 -24.64
C ILE A 52 -41.14 -13.47 -23.60
N ALA A 53 -41.09 -13.79 -22.32
CA ALA A 53 -41.07 -12.83 -21.22
C ALA A 53 -39.88 -11.90 -21.32
N GLU A 54 -38.68 -12.41 -21.66
CA GLU A 54 -37.46 -11.60 -21.88
C GLU A 54 -37.63 -10.63 -23.05
N ILE A 55 -38.17 -11.11 -24.19
CA ILE A 55 -38.41 -10.26 -25.36
C ILE A 55 -39.43 -9.16 -25.04
N PHE A 56 -40.49 -9.47 -24.30
CA PHE A 56 -41.50 -8.48 -23.88
C PHE A 56 -40.84 -7.44 -22.94
N THR A 57 -40.05 -7.88 -21.98
CA THR A 57 -39.34 -6.99 -21.05
C THR A 57 -38.38 -6.05 -21.79
N GLN A 58 -37.65 -6.54 -22.79
CA GLN A 58 -36.76 -5.72 -23.61
C GLN A 58 -37.50 -4.68 -24.43
N ARG A 59 -38.68 -5.03 -25.00
CA ARG A 59 -39.47 -4.12 -25.83
C ARG A 59 -40.26 -3.10 -25.03
N MET A 60 -40.61 -3.44 -23.78
CA MET A 60 -41.27 -2.53 -22.83
C MET A 60 -40.31 -1.62 -22.04
N ALA A 61 -38.99 -1.76 -22.21
CA ALA A 61 -38.00 -0.92 -21.55
C ALA A 61 -38.12 0.53 -22.04
N GLY A 62 -38.99 1.29 -21.40
CA GLY A 62 -39.16 2.73 -21.67
C GLY A 62 -40.42 3.29 -21.02
N THR A 63 -41.56 3.28 -21.68
CA THR A 63 -42.80 3.98 -21.23
C THR A 63 -44.07 3.18 -21.41
N ARG A 64 -44.01 2.02 -21.98
CA ARG A 64 -45.22 1.20 -22.26
C ARG A 64 -45.45 0.20 -21.14
N GLN A 65 -46.70 0.08 -20.66
CA GLN A 65 -47.10 -0.88 -19.63
C GLN A 65 -47.94 -2.03 -20.19
N VAL A 66 -48.29 -2.01 -21.50
CA VAL A 66 -49.15 -3.01 -22.14
C VAL A 66 -48.47 -3.55 -23.39
N VAL A 67 -48.44 -4.88 -23.51
CA VAL A 67 -47.92 -5.63 -24.66
C VAL A 67 -48.94 -5.60 -25.77
N SER A 68 -48.55 -5.15 -26.96
CA SER A 68 -49.40 -5.07 -28.17
C SER A 68 -49.26 -6.32 -29.04
N THR A 69 -50.18 -6.46 -30.02
CA THR A 69 -50.11 -7.53 -31.03
C THR A 69 -48.81 -7.49 -31.84
N GLU A 70 -48.24 -6.28 -32.07
CA GLU A 70 -46.93 -6.12 -32.73
C GLU A 70 -45.79 -6.73 -31.93
N ASP A 71 -45.83 -6.62 -30.59
CA ASP A 71 -44.82 -7.17 -29.71
C ASP A 71 -44.89 -8.70 -29.68
N VAL A 72 -46.08 -9.24 -29.67
CA VAL A 72 -46.31 -10.72 -29.79
C VAL A 72 -45.81 -11.21 -31.14
N GLN A 73 -46.13 -10.51 -32.23
CA GLN A 73 -45.67 -10.88 -33.57
C GLN A 73 -44.16 -10.87 -33.70
N ALA A 74 -43.51 -9.86 -33.11
CA ALA A 74 -42.08 -9.79 -33.08
C ALA A 74 -41.42 -10.93 -32.26
N ALA A 75 -42.02 -11.32 -31.15
CA ALA A 75 -41.59 -12.52 -30.40
C ALA A 75 -41.75 -13.80 -31.22
N MET A 76 -42.87 -13.97 -31.87
CA MET A 76 -43.16 -15.13 -32.77
C MET A 76 -42.17 -15.18 -33.95
N ASN A 77 -41.82 -14.03 -34.54
CA ASN A 77 -40.82 -13.98 -35.63
C ASN A 77 -39.39 -14.30 -35.15
N THR A 78 -39.08 -13.97 -33.90
CA THR A 78 -37.76 -14.26 -33.31
C THR A 78 -37.65 -15.76 -32.96
N LEU A 79 -38.71 -16.38 -32.48
CA LEU A 79 -38.75 -17.78 -32.06
C LEU A 79 -39.02 -18.75 -33.20
N GLY A 80 -39.64 -18.29 -34.29
CA GLY A 80 -40.15 -19.09 -35.43
C GLY A 80 -41.64 -19.43 -35.30
N GLN A 81 -42.29 -19.75 -36.42
CA GLN A 81 -43.73 -20.11 -36.43
C GLN A 81 -43.90 -21.62 -36.33
N PRO A 82 -44.98 -22.16 -35.68
CA PRO A 82 -45.19 -23.59 -35.52
C PRO A 82 -45.33 -24.37 -36.86
N LYS A 83 -45.75 -23.71 -37.92
CA LYS A 83 -45.81 -24.29 -39.26
C LYS A 83 -44.48 -24.50 -39.95
N ASP A 84 -43.45 -23.78 -39.51
CA ASP A 84 -42.08 -23.87 -40.02
C ASP A 84 -41.38 -25.16 -39.50
N PHE A 85 -42.01 -25.84 -38.54
CA PHE A 85 -41.47 -27.06 -37.89
C PHE A 85 -42.11 -28.37 -38.37
N ALA A 86 -43.16 -28.29 -39.21
CA ALA A 86 -43.74 -29.46 -39.83
C ALA A 86 -42.92 -29.82 -41.08
N GLY A 87 -41.95 -30.77 -40.88
CA GLY A 87 -41.04 -31.18 -41.93
C GLY A 87 -41.82 -31.76 -43.13
N GLU A 88 -41.80 -31.04 -44.21
CA GLU A 88 -41.84 -31.56 -45.60
C GLU A 88 -40.99 -30.63 -46.49
N ALA A 89 -40.28 -31.27 -47.38
CA ALA A 89 -39.17 -30.80 -48.20
C ALA A 89 -39.42 -29.50 -48.95
N ALA A 90 -38.36 -28.71 -48.98
CA ALA A 90 -37.89 -27.89 -50.10
C ALA A 90 -38.83 -26.83 -50.69
N GLU A 91 -38.69 -25.60 -50.21
CA GLU A 91 -38.66 -24.45 -51.10
C GLU A 91 -37.67 -23.45 -50.48
N GLU A 92 -36.74 -22.96 -51.34
CA GLU A 92 -35.69 -22.00 -50.95
C GLU A 92 -36.28 -20.77 -50.24
N PRO A 93 -35.70 -20.37 -49.12
CA PRO A 93 -36.16 -19.19 -48.41
C PRO A 93 -35.72 -17.95 -49.19
N ALA A 94 -36.68 -17.09 -49.53
CA ALA A 94 -36.42 -15.70 -49.90
C ALA A 94 -35.43 -15.06 -48.88
N GLU A 95 -34.48 -14.28 -49.37
CA GLU A 95 -33.45 -13.57 -48.64
C GLU A 95 -34.01 -12.91 -47.39
N ALA A 96 -33.78 -13.58 -46.26
CA ALA A 96 -33.95 -12.94 -44.95
C ALA A 96 -32.80 -11.95 -44.77
N GLN A 97 -33.10 -10.68 -44.49
CA GLN A 97 -32.17 -9.66 -44.09
C GLN A 97 -31.27 -10.22 -42.99
N PRO A 98 -29.96 -9.95 -43.01
CA PRO A 98 -29.04 -10.47 -42.03
C PRO A 98 -29.44 -10.01 -40.65
N ALA A 99 -30.02 -10.91 -39.85
CA ALA A 99 -30.21 -10.68 -38.43
C ALA A 99 -28.83 -10.43 -37.83
N GLU A 100 -28.63 -9.30 -37.15
CA GLU A 100 -27.40 -9.00 -36.41
C GLU A 100 -26.98 -10.24 -35.63
N ALA A 101 -25.73 -10.69 -35.83
CA ALA A 101 -25.22 -11.86 -35.13
C ALA A 101 -25.40 -11.64 -33.61
N PRO A 102 -26.05 -12.58 -32.91
CA PRO A 102 -26.37 -12.38 -31.49
C PRO A 102 -25.08 -12.12 -30.70
N ARG A 103 -25.06 -10.98 -29.99
CA ARG A 103 -23.89 -10.59 -29.18
C ARG A 103 -23.67 -11.60 -28.08
N ARG A 104 -22.48 -12.22 -28.03
CA ARG A 104 -22.07 -13.13 -26.95
C ARG A 104 -22.21 -12.42 -25.62
N ARG A 105 -22.79 -13.07 -24.61
CA ARG A 105 -22.89 -12.56 -23.24
C ARG A 105 -22.06 -13.43 -22.31
N LEU A 106 -21.38 -12.79 -21.36
CA LEU A 106 -20.54 -13.50 -20.41
C LEU A 106 -21.39 -14.09 -19.26
N TYR A 107 -21.46 -15.42 -19.21
CA TYR A 107 -22.08 -16.18 -18.13
C TYR A 107 -21.11 -17.23 -17.59
N ARG A 108 -21.33 -17.69 -16.36
CA ARG A 108 -20.63 -18.87 -15.82
C ARG A 108 -21.30 -20.14 -16.35
N ASP A 109 -20.48 -21.05 -16.85
CA ASP A 109 -20.95 -22.31 -17.38
C ASP A 109 -21.21 -23.32 -16.26
N PRO A 110 -22.43 -23.83 -16.06
CA PRO A 110 -22.74 -24.83 -15.06
C PRO A 110 -22.34 -26.25 -15.44
N GLU A 111 -22.15 -26.57 -16.74
CA GLU A 111 -21.90 -27.93 -17.22
C GLU A 111 -20.44 -28.34 -17.14
N GLU A 112 -19.52 -27.45 -17.54
CA GLU A 112 -18.09 -27.68 -17.51
C GLU A 112 -17.38 -27.02 -16.30
N GLN A 113 -18.12 -26.81 -15.21
CA GLN A 113 -17.58 -26.22 -14.01
C GLN A 113 -16.68 -27.17 -13.25
N MET A 114 -15.41 -26.77 -13.03
CA MET A 114 -14.54 -27.41 -12.03
C MET A 114 -14.59 -26.64 -10.69
N ILE A 115 -14.45 -25.33 -10.74
CA ILE A 115 -14.60 -24.41 -9.60
C ILE A 115 -15.43 -23.24 -10.11
N GLY A 116 -16.75 -23.25 -9.88
CA GLY A 116 -17.66 -22.12 -10.16
C GLY A 116 -17.89 -21.72 -11.62
N GLY A 117 -17.29 -22.39 -12.62
CA GLY A 117 -17.59 -22.20 -14.07
C GLY A 117 -17.09 -20.90 -14.71
N VAL A 118 -16.21 -20.15 -14.05
CA VAL A 118 -15.67 -18.87 -14.57
C VAL A 118 -14.81 -19.10 -15.80
N CYS A 119 -13.86 -20.05 -15.72
CA CYS A 119 -12.94 -20.33 -16.84
C CYS A 119 -13.67 -20.82 -18.10
N SER A 120 -14.69 -21.68 -17.95
CA SER A 120 -15.47 -22.18 -19.10
C SER A 120 -16.37 -21.08 -19.67
N GLY A 121 -16.93 -20.21 -18.82
CA GLY A 121 -17.66 -19.04 -19.29
C GLY A 121 -16.80 -18.07 -20.11
N PHE A 122 -15.59 -17.81 -19.66
CA PHE A 122 -14.59 -16.99 -20.41
C PHE A 122 -14.17 -17.68 -21.70
N ALA A 123 -13.90 -18.98 -21.66
CA ALA A 123 -13.54 -19.76 -22.83
C ALA A 123 -14.59 -19.66 -23.93
N ASN A 124 -15.87 -19.85 -23.57
CA ASN A 124 -17.00 -19.71 -24.50
C ASN A 124 -17.19 -18.28 -25.02
N TYR A 125 -16.97 -17.27 -24.18
CA TYR A 125 -17.09 -15.86 -24.59
C TYR A 125 -16.01 -15.46 -25.61
N PHE A 126 -14.75 -15.86 -25.38
CA PHE A 126 -13.61 -15.52 -26.21
C PHE A 126 -13.35 -16.55 -27.33
N ASP A 127 -14.11 -17.65 -27.37
CA ASP A 127 -13.92 -18.75 -28.32
C ASP A 127 -12.52 -19.40 -28.24
N VAL A 128 -12.07 -19.65 -27.02
CA VAL A 128 -10.76 -20.23 -26.71
C VAL A 128 -10.95 -21.53 -25.95
N ASP A 129 -9.98 -22.42 -26.03
CA ASP A 129 -10.00 -23.67 -25.27
C ASP A 129 -9.99 -23.41 -23.74
N VAL A 130 -10.90 -24.08 -23.03
CA VAL A 130 -11.09 -23.96 -21.56
C VAL A 130 -9.79 -24.27 -20.80
N VAL A 131 -8.97 -25.20 -21.34
CA VAL A 131 -7.69 -25.58 -20.72
C VAL A 131 -6.70 -24.42 -20.75
N ILE A 132 -6.67 -23.67 -21.86
CA ILE A 132 -5.80 -22.49 -22.00
C ILE A 132 -6.19 -21.43 -20.95
N VAL A 133 -7.48 -21.14 -20.80
CA VAL A 133 -7.97 -20.18 -19.80
C VAL A 133 -7.64 -20.63 -18.38
N ARG A 134 -7.80 -21.93 -18.07
CA ARG A 134 -7.44 -22.50 -16.76
C ARG A 134 -5.95 -22.34 -16.46
N VAL A 135 -5.09 -22.69 -17.44
CA VAL A 135 -3.64 -22.53 -17.31
C VAL A 135 -3.25 -21.07 -17.10
N LEU A 136 -3.86 -20.13 -17.84
CA LEU A 136 -3.63 -18.70 -17.67
C LEU A 136 -3.97 -18.21 -16.24
N PHE A 137 -5.13 -18.60 -15.70
CA PHE A 137 -5.52 -18.24 -14.33
C PHE A 137 -4.57 -18.83 -13.28
N VAL A 138 -4.12 -20.08 -13.46
CA VAL A 138 -3.16 -20.73 -12.56
C VAL A 138 -1.80 -20.02 -12.62
N VAL A 139 -1.27 -19.77 -13.81
CA VAL A 139 0.00 -19.08 -14.02
C VAL A 139 -0.07 -17.66 -13.46
N PHE A 140 -1.14 -16.91 -13.77
CA PHE A 140 -1.33 -15.56 -13.25
C PHE A 140 -1.45 -15.55 -11.71
N GLY A 141 -2.19 -16.51 -11.14
CA GLY A 141 -2.30 -16.67 -9.69
C GLY A 141 -0.98 -16.99 -9.00
N MET A 142 -0.13 -17.79 -9.67
CA MET A 142 1.17 -18.22 -9.13
C MET A 142 2.22 -17.11 -9.16
N PHE A 143 2.24 -16.29 -10.22
CA PHE A 143 3.24 -15.23 -10.37
C PHE A 143 2.89 -13.94 -9.63
N THR A 144 1.59 -13.59 -9.56
CA THR A 144 1.18 -12.29 -8.99
C THR A 144 0.53 -12.41 -7.61
N GLY A 145 0.11 -13.60 -7.20
CA GLY A 145 -0.75 -13.80 -6.02
C GLY A 145 -2.16 -13.22 -6.17
N PHE A 146 -2.35 -12.28 -7.09
CA PHE A 146 -3.60 -11.56 -7.32
C PHE A 146 -4.63 -12.37 -8.11
N GLY A 147 -4.19 -13.40 -8.85
CA GLY A 147 -5.07 -14.22 -9.70
C GLY A 147 -6.18 -14.93 -8.94
N ILE A 148 -5.94 -15.35 -7.69
CA ILE A 148 -6.95 -15.97 -6.82
C ILE A 148 -8.03 -14.96 -6.46
N LEU A 149 -7.64 -13.75 -6.07
CA LEU A 149 -8.57 -12.66 -5.76
C LEU A 149 -9.41 -12.26 -6.99
N LEU A 150 -8.76 -12.11 -8.14
CA LEU A 150 -9.44 -11.84 -9.41
C LEU A 150 -10.44 -12.92 -9.77
N TYR A 151 -10.09 -14.20 -9.55
CA TYR A 151 -11.00 -15.31 -9.78
C TYR A 151 -12.27 -15.20 -8.91
N PHE A 152 -12.12 -14.89 -7.62
CA PHE A 152 -13.27 -14.69 -6.71
C PHE A 152 -14.13 -13.49 -7.10
N ILE A 153 -13.50 -12.39 -7.52
CA ILE A 153 -14.23 -11.20 -8.01
C ILE A 153 -15.05 -11.56 -9.25
N LEU A 154 -14.45 -12.23 -10.22
CA LEU A 154 -15.14 -12.68 -11.44
C LEU A 154 -16.24 -13.72 -11.13
N TRP A 155 -15.99 -14.61 -10.19
CA TRP A 155 -16.98 -15.59 -9.73
C TRP A 155 -18.20 -14.91 -9.09
N ALA A 156 -18.03 -13.85 -8.35
CA ALA A 156 -19.12 -13.08 -7.74
C ALA A 156 -19.83 -12.17 -8.76
N ALA A 157 -19.09 -11.56 -9.68
CA ALA A 157 -19.61 -10.60 -10.64
C ALA A 157 -20.31 -11.23 -11.84
N THR A 158 -19.95 -12.47 -12.23
CA THR A 158 -20.51 -13.12 -13.42
C THR A 158 -21.71 -13.99 -13.05
N PRO A 159 -22.90 -13.76 -13.64
CA PRO A 159 -24.09 -14.56 -13.39
C PRO A 159 -23.94 -15.98 -13.97
N LYS A 160 -24.66 -16.93 -13.41
CA LYS A 160 -24.68 -18.34 -13.88
C LYS A 160 -25.67 -18.49 -15.02
N ALA A 161 -25.30 -19.15 -16.12
CA ALA A 161 -26.26 -19.54 -17.18
C ALA A 161 -27.16 -20.67 -16.68
N VAL A 162 -28.45 -20.35 -16.38
CA VAL A 162 -29.39 -21.31 -15.81
C VAL A 162 -30.29 -21.81 -16.91
N THR A 163 -30.69 -20.94 -17.84
CA THR A 163 -31.65 -21.30 -18.91
C THR A 163 -30.94 -21.72 -20.21
N PRO A 164 -31.52 -22.59 -21.04
CA PRO A 164 -30.99 -22.94 -22.36
C PRO A 164 -30.78 -21.73 -23.26
N ALA A 165 -31.63 -20.72 -23.17
CA ALA A 165 -31.49 -19.46 -23.90
C ALA A 165 -30.23 -18.70 -23.49
N GLU A 166 -29.90 -18.63 -22.20
CA GLU A 166 -28.66 -18.01 -21.69
C GLU A 166 -27.40 -18.78 -22.14
N ARG A 167 -27.47 -20.11 -22.20
CA ARG A 167 -26.39 -20.96 -22.71
C ARG A 167 -26.14 -20.74 -24.20
N LEU A 168 -27.21 -20.64 -25.01
CA LEU A 168 -27.11 -20.26 -26.42
C LEU A 168 -26.53 -18.87 -26.60
N ALA A 169 -26.93 -17.89 -25.78
CA ALA A 169 -26.38 -16.55 -25.79
C ALA A 169 -24.89 -16.52 -25.41
N MET A 170 -24.43 -17.38 -24.49
CA MET A 170 -23.04 -17.56 -24.14
C MET A 170 -22.20 -18.06 -25.32
N GLN A 171 -22.77 -19.01 -26.11
CA GLN A 171 -22.15 -19.56 -27.32
C GLN A 171 -22.29 -18.66 -28.56
N GLY A 172 -23.03 -17.55 -28.47
CA GLY A 172 -23.31 -16.68 -29.62
C GLY A 172 -24.24 -17.27 -30.63
N LYS A 173 -25.05 -18.26 -30.24
CA LYS A 173 -26.09 -18.87 -31.10
C LYS A 173 -27.43 -18.19 -30.90
N PRO A 174 -28.24 -18.02 -31.97
CA PRO A 174 -29.57 -17.46 -31.83
C PRO A 174 -30.45 -18.38 -31.01
N ALA A 175 -31.20 -17.80 -30.06
CA ALA A 175 -32.15 -18.56 -29.24
C ALA A 175 -33.46 -18.80 -30.01
N THR A 176 -33.39 -19.60 -31.09
CA THR A 176 -34.54 -20.02 -31.85
C THR A 176 -35.16 -21.29 -31.23
N PHE A 177 -36.43 -21.55 -31.53
CA PHE A 177 -37.11 -22.73 -31.04
C PHE A 177 -36.33 -24.03 -31.30
N GLU A 178 -35.81 -24.19 -32.52
CA GLU A 178 -35.03 -25.38 -32.90
C GLU A 178 -33.73 -25.53 -32.08
N ASN A 179 -32.99 -24.45 -31.87
CA ASN A 179 -31.78 -24.49 -31.07
C ASN A 179 -32.06 -24.78 -29.58
N ILE A 180 -33.18 -24.25 -29.04
CA ILE A 180 -33.62 -24.55 -27.67
C ILE A 180 -34.01 -26.01 -27.56
N ARG A 181 -34.81 -26.53 -28.52
CA ARG A 181 -35.24 -27.94 -28.56
C ARG A 181 -34.00 -28.87 -28.61
N GLN A 182 -33.08 -28.63 -29.51
CA GLN A 182 -31.87 -29.45 -29.66
C GLN A 182 -31.04 -29.45 -28.36
N THR A 183 -30.86 -28.29 -27.73
CA THR A 183 -30.11 -28.19 -26.47
C THR A 183 -30.75 -29.01 -25.36
N VAL A 184 -32.06 -28.96 -25.23
CA VAL A 184 -32.81 -29.73 -24.22
C VAL A 184 -32.77 -31.23 -24.53
N GLU A 185 -32.97 -31.63 -25.79
CA GLU A 185 -32.88 -33.04 -26.20
C GLU A 185 -31.48 -33.63 -25.99
N GLU A 186 -30.42 -32.87 -26.27
CA GLU A 186 -29.01 -33.27 -25.98
C GLU A 186 -28.78 -33.43 -24.49
N GLU A 187 -29.30 -32.53 -23.64
CA GLU A 187 -29.24 -32.64 -22.20
C GLU A 187 -29.91 -33.90 -21.67
N PHE A 188 -31.13 -34.20 -22.13
CA PHE A 188 -31.85 -35.44 -21.75
C PHE A 188 -31.05 -36.69 -22.14
N LYS A 189 -30.55 -36.76 -23.37
CA LYS A 189 -29.73 -37.88 -23.85
C LYS A 189 -28.43 -38.01 -23.02
N ASN A 190 -27.81 -36.92 -22.67
CA ASN A 190 -26.62 -36.90 -21.85
C ASN A 190 -26.87 -37.34 -20.41
N VAL A 191 -27.99 -36.94 -19.81
CA VAL A 191 -28.40 -37.35 -18.45
C VAL A 191 -28.72 -38.85 -18.44
N GLU A 192 -29.46 -39.38 -19.44
CA GLU A 192 -29.73 -40.82 -19.54
C GLU A 192 -28.47 -41.65 -19.76
N ALA A 193 -27.55 -41.19 -20.62
CA ALA A 193 -26.25 -41.83 -20.82
C ALA A 193 -25.40 -41.85 -19.54
N ARG A 194 -25.41 -40.74 -18.78
CA ARG A 194 -24.69 -40.62 -17.49
C ARG A 194 -25.27 -41.52 -16.39
N LEU A 195 -26.57 -41.74 -16.38
CA LEU A 195 -27.27 -42.63 -15.43
C LEU A 195 -26.99 -44.11 -15.71
N LYS A 196 -26.85 -44.50 -16.96
CA LYS A 196 -26.60 -45.89 -17.40
C LYS A 196 -25.15 -46.33 -17.24
N ASP A 197 -24.19 -45.41 -17.19
CA ASP A 197 -22.75 -45.68 -17.26
C ASP A 197 -22.11 -45.80 -15.88
N LYS A 198 -22.28 -46.95 -15.20
CA LYS A 198 -21.54 -47.27 -13.94
C LYS A 198 -20.02 -47.26 -14.08
N GLU A 199 -19.50 -47.36 -15.28
CA GLU A 199 -18.05 -47.37 -15.56
C GLU A 199 -17.48 -45.93 -15.59
N ASN A 200 -18.25 -44.94 -16.03
CA ASN A 200 -17.90 -43.52 -15.99
C ASN A 200 -17.83 -42.99 -14.54
N HIS A 201 -18.65 -43.49 -13.62
CA HIS A 201 -18.51 -43.14 -12.20
C HIS A 201 -17.18 -43.61 -11.60
N ARG A 202 -16.58 -44.72 -12.06
CA ARG A 202 -15.25 -45.15 -11.64
C ARG A 202 -14.14 -44.32 -12.29
N LYS A 203 -14.29 -43.96 -13.58
CA LYS A 203 -13.35 -43.09 -14.30
C LYS A 203 -13.39 -41.67 -13.74
N MET A 204 -14.56 -41.11 -13.45
CA MET A 204 -14.74 -39.77 -12.86
C MET A 204 -14.19 -39.69 -11.42
N ARG A 205 -14.39 -40.72 -10.60
CA ARG A 205 -13.78 -40.84 -9.25
C ARG A 205 -12.25 -40.97 -9.34
N ARG A 206 -11.69 -41.64 -10.36
CA ARG A 206 -10.23 -41.72 -10.57
C ARG A 206 -9.68 -40.35 -11.06
N ALA A 207 -10.36 -39.69 -12.03
CA ALA A 207 -10.00 -38.38 -12.49
C ALA A 207 -10.09 -37.29 -11.38
N ALA A 208 -11.15 -37.34 -10.55
CA ALA A 208 -11.30 -36.46 -9.41
C ALA A 208 -10.22 -36.67 -8.33
N ARG A 209 -9.80 -37.92 -8.09
CA ARG A 209 -8.67 -38.21 -7.19
C ARG A 209 -7.35 -37.75 -7.78
N SER A 210 -7.09 -38.05 -9.05
CA SER A 210 -5.89 -37.58 -9.76
C SER A 210 -5.78 -36.05 -9.79
N PHE A 211 -6.91 -35.36 -9.96
CA PHE A 211 -6.97 -33.90 -9.93
C PHE A 211 -6.78 -33.35 -8.51
N GLY A 212 -7.35 -33.99 -7.49
CA GLY A 212 -7.10 -33.68 -6.10
C GLY A 212 -5.62 -33.86 -5.72
N ASP A 213 -4.99 -34.92 -6.22
CA ASP A 213 -3.56 -35.18 -6.01
C ASP A 213 -2.67 -34.14 -6.72
N LEU A 214 -3.05 -33.69 -7.93
CA LEU A 214 -2.35 -32.63 -8.65
C LEU A 214 -2.42 -31.31 -7.88
N ILE A 215 -3.65 -30.90 -7.46
CA ILE A 215 -3.84 -29.68 -6.67
C ILE A 215 -3.05 -29.77 -5.34
N SER A 216 -3.12 -30.91 -4.65
CA SER A 216 -2.38 -31.09 -3.39
C SER A 216 -0.86 -31.01 -3.60
N SER A 217 -0.35 -31.52 -4.73
CA SER A 217 1.05 -31.44 -5.11
C SER A 217 1.48 -30.00 -5.41
N ILE A 218 0.68 -29.25 -6.17
CA ILE A 218 0.92 -27.84 -6.45
C ILE A 218 0.89 -27.03 -5.15
N LEU A 219 -0.13 -27.24 -4.30
CA LEU A 219 -0.25 -26.56 -3.02
C LEU A 219 0.93 -26.87 -2.08
N THR A 220 1.37 -28.13 -2.07
CA THR A 220 2.52 -28.57 -1.30
C THR A 220 3.83 -27.99 -1.84
N GLY A 221 3.98 -27.93 -3.17
CA GLY A 221 5.12 -27.28 -3.82
C GLY A 221 5.18 -25.79 -3.50
N PHE A 222 4.06 -25.08 -3.60
CA PHE A 222 3.95 -23.68 -3.24
C PHE A 222 4.23 -23.43 -1.74
N ALA A 223 3.69 -24.28 -0.85
CA ALA A 223 3.96 -24.18 0.58
C ALA A 223 5.46 -24.38 0.89
N ARG A 224 6.13 -25.31 0.21
CA ARG A 224 7.59 -25.50 0.36
C ARG A 224 8.38 -24.32 -0.17
N PHE A 225 7.98 -23.74 -1.32
CA PHE A 225 8.59 -22.52 -1.85
C PHE A 225 8.48 -21.36 -0.85
N LEU A 226 7.27 -21.13 -0.31
CA LEU A 226 7.05 -20.11 0.72
C LEU A 226 7.90 -20.40 1.99
N GLY A 227 7.98 -21.63 2.40
CA GLY A 227 8.83 -22.05 3.53
C GLY A 227 10.31 -21.73 3.30
N GLY A 228 10.82 -21.98 2.09
CA GLY A 228 12.19 -21.60 1.69
C GLY A 228 12.41 -20.08 1.72
N LEU A 229 11.44 -19.33 1.21
CA LEU A 229 11.48 -17.86 1.23
C LEU A 229 11.50 -17.30 2.68
N PHE A 230 10.71 -17.86 3.58
CA PHE A 230 10.69 -17.44 4.99
C PHE A 230 11.99 -17.80 5.73
N LEU A 231 12.62 -18.94 5.41
CA LEU A 231 13.95 -19.24 5.96
C LEU A 231 15.00 -18.27 5.46
N MET A 232 14.97 -17.93 4.16
CA MET A 232 15.87 -16.93 3.59
C MET A 232 15.67 -15.56 4.23
N LEU A 233 14.43 -15.15 4.44
CA LEU A 233 14.10 -13.89 5.14
C LEU A 233 14.60 -13.90 6.59
N ALA A 234 14.37 -15.00 7.33
CA ALA A 234 14.86 -15.14 8.70
C ALA A 234 16.40 -15.08 8.77
N PHE A 235 17.07 -15.75 7.83
CA PHE A 235 18.53 -15.70 7.70
C PHE A 235 19.02 -14.29 7.38
N PHE A 236 18.37 -13.60 6.46
CA PHE A 236 18.70 -12.22 6.10
C PHE A 236 18.56 -11.28 7.30
N ILE A 237 17.42 -11.33 8.02
CA ILE A 237 17.20 -10.51 9.23
C ILE A 237 18.26 -10.83 10.29
N GLY A 238 18.54 -12.11 10.54
CA GLY A 238 19.58 -12.55 11.49
C GLY A 238 20.98 -12.06 11.09
N SER A 239 21.31 -12.10 9.80
CA SER A 239 22.61 -11.62 9.29
C SER A 239 22.74 -10.11 9.41
N VAL A 240 21.69 -9.34 9.08
CA VAL A 240 21.67 -7.87 9.25
C VAL A 240 21.85 -7.53 10.73
N LEU A 241 21.14 -8.21 11.64
CA LEU A 241 21.27 -7.99 13.07
C LEU A 241 22.70 -8.31 13.56
N LEU A 242 23.28 -9.40 13.09
CA LEU A 242 24.65 -9.81 13.45
C LEU A 242 25.68 -8.78 12.93
N ILE A 243 25.52 -8.32 11.70
CA ILE A 243 26.39 -7.25 11.14
C ILE A 243 26.22 -5.95 11.95
N ALA A 244 24.99 -5.59 12.33
CA ALA A 244 24.74 -4.36 13.11
C ALA A 244 25.38 -4.44 14.51
N VAL A 245 25.38 -5.61 15.14
CA VAL A 245 25.99 -5.81 16.49
C VAL A 245 27.50 -5.90 16.42
N PHE A 246 28.06 -6.63 15.45
CA PHE A 246 29.48 -6.97 15.37
C PHE A 246 30.22 -6.35 14.20
N GLY A 247 29.51 -5.64 13.32
CA GLY A 247 30.11 -5.05 12.13
C GLY A 247 31.09 -3.93 12.44
N THR A 248 32.10 -3.79 11.61
CA THR A 248 33.21 -2.83 11.75
C THR A 248 32.82 -1.38 11.48
N GLY A 249 31.53 -1.09 11.28
CA GLY A 249 31.05 0.29 11.15
C GLY A 249 30.53 0.65 9.78
N ILE A 250 29.85 1.79 9.76
CA ILE A 250 29.39 2.46 8.55
C ILE A 250 30.52 3.43 8.16
N THR A 251 31.01 3.34 6.93
CA THR A 251 31.98 4.32 6.41
C THR A 251 31.19 5.47 5.80
N ILE A 252 31.31 6.65 6.39
CA ILE A 252 30.79 7.89 5.87
C ILE A 252 31.98 8.83 5.68
N ASP A 253 32.12 9.39 4.49
CA ASP A 253 33.19 10.35 4.16
C ASP A 253 34.63 9.86 4.50
N GLY A 254 34.91 8.56 4.30
CA GLY A 254 36.25 7.98 4.55
C GLY A 254 36.56 7.69 6.03
N SER A 255 35.68 8.02 6.97
CA SER A 255 35.74 7.64 8.37
C SER A 255 34.81 6.46 8.68
N SER A 256 35.27 5.51 9.50
CA SER A 256 34.44 4.37 9.93
C SER A 256 34.00 4.60 11.38
N ILE A 257 32.69 4.64 11.58
CA ILE A 257 32.09 4.64 12.91
C ILE A 257 31.28 3.37 13.11
N SER A 258 31.43 2.70 14.23
CA SER A 258 30.60 1.55 14.55
C SER A 258 29.19 2.02 14.97
N VAL A 259 28.17 1.22 14.58
CA VAL A 259 26.79 1.46 15.05
C VAL A 259 26.73 1.51 16.57
N THR A 260 27.59 0.74 17.24
CA THR A 260 27.71 0.67 18.69
C THR A 260 28.24 2.00 19.29
N GLU A 261 29.21 2.64 18.64
CA GLU A 261 29.71 3.96 19.05
C GLU A 261 28.69 5.05 18.82
N LEU A 262 28.03 5.05 17.65
CA LEU A 262 26.95 5.97 17.34
C LEU A 262 25.81 5.87 18.39
N MET A 263 25.38 4.65 18.71
CA MET A 263 24.38 4.44 19.77
C MET A 263 24.85 4.97 21.12
N GLY A 264 26.16 4.92 21.42
CA GLY A 264 26.73 5.47 22.64
C GLY A 264 26.51 6.97 22.83
N VAL A 265 26.36 7.72 21.74
CA VAL A 265 26.08 9.18 21.76
C VAL A 265 24.65 9.46 22.21
N PHE A 266 23.70 8.59 21.87
CA PHE A 266 22.28 8.84 22.15
C PHE A 266 21.77 8.16 23.44
N LEU A 267 22.28 6.97 23.78
CA LEU A 267 21.76 6.18 24.90
C LEU A 267 21.89 6.90 26.25
N PRO A 268 20.95 6.70 27.20
CA PRO A 268 21.01 7.32 28.53
C PRO A 268 22.21 6.85 29.34
N ALA A 269 22.64 7.65 30.30
CA ALA A 269 23.73 7.28 31.23
C ALA A 269 23.40 6.00 31.98
N GLY A 270 24.37 5.09 32.08
CA GLY A 270 24.22 3.77 32.72
C GLY A 270 23.65 2.66 31.80
N TYR A 271 23.19 3.02 30.59
CA TYR A 271 22.73 2.07 29.59
C TYR A 271 23.71 2.03 28.42
N GLY A 272 24.55 0.99 28.40
CA GLY A 272 25.49 0.81 27.28
C GLY A 272 24.85 0.20 26.04
N PRO A 273 25.56 0.19 24.90
CA PRO A 273 25.12 -0.43 23.66
C PRO A 273 24.72 -1.90 23.83
N ILE A 274 25.38 -2.63 24.74
CA ILE A 274 25.07 -4.03 25.05
C ILE A 274 23.63 -4.17 25.55
N TYR A 275 23.14 -3.24 26.39
CA TYR A 275 21.74 -3.27 26.86
C TYR A 275 20.77 -3.10 25.71
N PHE A 276 21.03 -2.11 24.84
CA PHE A 276 20.21 -1.86 23.66
C PHE A 276 20.17 -3.08 22.75
N TRP A 277 21.31 -3.67 22.42
CA TRP A 277 21.39 -4.85 21.56
C TRP A 277 20.73 -6.07 22.18
N THR A 278 20.90 -6.27 23.49
CA THR A 278 20.24 -7.37 24.21
C THR A 278 18.73 -7.22 24.16
N ALA A 279 18.19 -6.02 24.43
CA ALA A 279 16.76 -5.74 24.32
C ALA A 279 16.25 -5.96 22.90
N THR A 280 16.97 -5.48 21.88
CA THR A 280 16.63 -5.63 20.46
C THR A 280 16.59 -7.12 20.04
N VAL A 281 17.62 -7.89 20.38
CA VAL A 281 17.67 -9.34 20.10
C VAL A 281 16.50 -10.05 20.76
N LEU A 282 16.20 -9.73 22.02
CA LEU A 282 15.08 -10.35 22.74
C LEU A 282 13.73 -9.99 22.12
N VAL A 283 13.52 -8.73 21.70
CA VAL A 283 12.29 -8.30 20.99
C VAL A 283 12.10 -9.10 19.71
N LEU A 284 13.15 -9.27 18.93
CA LEU A 284 13.10 -9.94 17.62
C LEU A 284 13.07 -11.48 17.75
N MET A 285 13.40 -12.05 18.92
CA MET A 285 13.44 -13.50 19.14
C MET A 285 12.12 -14.18 18.80
N GLY A 286 10.98 -13.65 19.29
CA GLY A 286 9.67 -14.25 19.05
C GLY A 286 9.28 -14.27 17.59
N PRO A 287 9.26 -13.12 16.89
CA PRO A 287 8.96 -13.05 15.46
C PRO A 287 9.91 -13.92 14.61
N LEU A 288 11.21 -13.92 14.91
CA LEU A 288 12.20 -14.68 14.17
C LEU A 288 11.98 -16.19 14.34
N VAL A 289 11.77 -16.64 15.57
CA VAL A 289 11.46 -18.05 15.88
C VAL A 289 10.12 -18.43 15.24
N ALA A 290 9.10 -17.56 15.30
CA ALA A 290 7.81 -17.80 14.65
C ALA A 290 7.98 -18.00 13.14
N LEU A 291 8.78 -17.14 12.50
CA LEU A 291 9.06 -17.22 11.06
C LEU A 291 9.79 -18.52 10.70
N VAL A 292 10.82 -18.89 11.46
CA VAL A 292 11.55 -20.15 11.26
C VAL A 292 10.64 -21.35 11.47
N LEU A 293 9.84 -21.36 12.53
CA LEU A 293 8.94 -22.47 12.81
C LEU A 293 7.82 -22.60 11.77
N LEU A 294 7.29 -21.48 11.27
CA LEU A 294 6.34 -21.44 10.16
C LEU A 294 6.99 -22.00 8.88
N ALA A 295 8.19 -21.54 8.57
CA ALA A 295 8.96 -22.03 7.42
C ALA A 295 9.20 -23.55 7.49
N LEU A 296 9.64 -24.05 8.64
CA LEU A 296 9.85 -25.47 8.86
C LEU A 296 8.56 -26.29 8.77
N ARG A 297 7.43 -25.73 9.25
CA ARG A 297 6.11 -26.36 9.10
C ARG A 297 5.67 -26.46 7.64
N LEU A 298 6.00 -25.48 6.82
CA LEU A 298 5.68 -25.49 5.39
C LEU A 298 6.59 -26.45 4.62
N LEU A 299 7.86 -26.56 5.02
CA LEU A 299 8.83 -27.45 4.37
C LEU A 299 8.65 -28.93 4.78
N PHE A 300 8.42 -29.17 6.08
CA PHE A 300 8.38 -30.52 6.66
C PHE A 300 6.99 -30.79 7.26
N ARG A 301 6.31 -31.78 6.76
CA ARG A 301 4.92 -32.11 7.14
C ARG A 301 4.74 -32.64 8.57
N GLN A 302 5.82 -32.89 9.33
CA GLN A 302 5.77 -33.45 10.67
C GLN A 302 6.40 -32.47 11.68
N TYR A 303 5.56 -31.78 12.44
CA TYR A 303 6.00 -30.98 13.58
C TYR A 303 5.14 -31.32 14.82
N GLY A 304 5.78 -31.89 15.85
CA GLY A 304 5.14 -32.35 17.07
C GLY A 304 5.06 -31.30 18.19
N ALA A 305 4.80 -31.74 19.43
CA ALA A 305 4.53 -30.92 20.61
C ALA A 305 5.68 -29.96 21.03
N VAL A 306 6.94 -30.26 20.66
CA VAL A 306 8.12 -29.43 20.96
C VAL A 306 7.98 -28.01 20.41
N HIS A 307 7.28 -27.84 19.31
CA HIS A 307 7.03 -26.58 18.66
C HIS A 307 6.29 -25.52 19.53
N LYS A 308 5.31 -25.99 20.34
CA LYS A 308 4.54 -25.09 21.22
C LYS A 308 5.39 -24.56 22.38
N GLY A 309 6.27 -25.40 22.93
CA GLY A 309 7.18 -25.02 24.02
C GLY A 309 8.20 -23.97 23.53
N VAL A 310 8.86 -24.22 22.39
CA VAL A 310 9.85 -23.30 21.82
C VAL A 310 9.21 -21.95 21.51
N MET A 311 8.02 -21.94 20.90
CA MET A 311 7.27 -20.72 20.62
C MET A 311 6.90 -19.97 21.90
N GLY A 312 6.44 -20.69 22.94
CA GLY A 312 6.10 -20.07 24.23
C GLY A 312 7.30 -19.39 24.89
N VAL A 313 8.46 -20.06 24.90
CA VAL A 313 9.71 -19.48 25.43
C VAL A 313 10.15 -18.25 24.60
N ALA A 314 10.13 -18.35 23.27
CA ALA A 314 10.52 -17.25 22.41
C ALA A 314 9.60 -16.03 22.57
N LEU A 315 8.28 -16.24 22.70
CA LEU A 315 7.33 -15.19 22.96
C LEU A 315 7.58 -14.53 24.34
N MET A 316 7.84 -15.33 25.39
CA MET A 316 8.15 -14.81 26.72
C MET A 316 9.42 -13.97 26.70
N LEU A 317 10.46 -14.40 26.00
CA LEU A 317 11.69 -13.63 25.83
C LEU A 317 11.44 -12.32 25.07
N SER A 318 10.59 -12.32 24.06
CA SER A 318 10.20 -11.09 23.36
C SER A 318 9.45 -10.10 24.27
N VAL A 319 8.57 -10.59 25.14
CA VAL A 319 7.88 -9.73 26.13
C VAL A 319 8.91 -9.09 27.09
N VAL A 320 9.89 -9.87 27.55
CA VAL A 320 11.01 -9.31 28.36
C VAL A 320 11.78 -8.27 27.56
N GLY A 321 12.10 -8.54 26.29
CA GLY A 321 12.78 -7.59 25.43
C GLY A 321 11.99 -6.29 25.25
N ILE A 322 10.68 -6.37 25.03
CA ILE A 322 9.78 -5.20 24.95
C ILE A 322 9.80 -4.41 26.26
N ALA A 323 9.76 -5.08 27.41
CA ALA A 323 9.84 -4.41 28.70
C ALA A 323 11.18 -3.67 28.89
N LEU A 324 12.30 -4.32 28.53
CA LEU A 324 13.63 -3.69 28.58
C LEU A 324 13.72 -2.49 27.64
N MET A 325 13.20 -2.61 26.42
CA MET A 325 13.14 -1.49 25.45
C MET A 325 12.26 -0.36 25.96
N GLY A 326 11.13 -0.69 26.60
CA GLY A 326 10.23 0.28 27.25
C GLY A 326 10.92 1.06 28.36
N VAL A 327 11.70 0.37 29.20
CA VAL A 327 12.54 1.03 30.25
C VAL A 327 13.54 1.95 29.62
N LEU A 328 14.23 1.51 28.55
CA LEU A 328 15.21 2.34 27.83
C LEU A 328 14.53 3.60 27.23
N GLY A 329 13.40 3.41 26.58
CA GLY A 329 12.63 4.53 25.99
C GLY A 329 12.15 5.55 27.02
N THR A 330 11.64 5.09 28.18
CA THR A 330 11.23 6.00 29.26
C THR A 330 12.40 6.74 29.88
N ARG A 331 13.56 6.07 30.03
CA ARG A 331 14.79 6.71 30.50
C ARG A 331 15.30 7.71 29.48
N MET A 332 15.28 7.38 28.20
CA MET A 332 15.64 8.31 27.13
C MET A 332 14.75 9.54 27.15
N ALA A 333 13.43 9.37 27.15
CA ALA A 333 12.48 10.47 27.21
C ALA A 333 12.64 11.34 28.47
N SER A 334 13.01 10.74 29.61
CA SER A 334 13.24 11.47 30.83
C SER A 334 14.49 12.39 30.79
N GLU A 335 15.47 12.08 29.95
CA GLU A 335 16.68 12.87 29.77
C GLU A 335 16.44 14.17 28.95
N PHE A 336 15.27 14.29 28.30
CA PHE A 336 14.84 15.46 27.53
C PHE A 336 13.70 16.26 28.22
N ARG A 337 13.49 16.05 29.53
CA ARG A 337 12.35 16.63 30.25
C ARG A 337 12.56 18.09 30.63
N GLU A 338 13.75 18.43 31.06
CA GLU A 338 14.09 19.75 31.58
C GLU A 338 15.17 20.38 30.70
N GLU A 339 15.05 21.67 30.48
CA GLU A 339 15.97 22.48 29.73
C GLU A 339 16.64 23.48 30.67
N ALA A 340 17.89 23.82 30.37
CA ALA A 340 18.58 24.88 31.07
C ALA A 340 19.50 25.62 30.11
N THR A 341 19.70 26.90 30.43
CA THR A 341 20.50 27.82 29.68
C THR A 341 21.62 28.39 30.54
N VAL A 342 22.79 28.56 29.95
CA VAL A 342 23.93 29.25 30.56
C VAL A 342 24.35 30.39 29.63
N VAL A 343 24.35 31.63 30.16
CA VAL A 343 24.67 32.82 29.39
C VAL A 343 26.12 33.24 29.66
N HIS A 344 26.84 33.44 28.58
CA HIS A 344 28.20 33.98 28.59
C HIS A 344 28.21 35.33 27.93
N VAL A 345 28.86 36.31 28.57
CA VAL A 345 28.98 37.69 28.06
C VAL A 345 30.43 38.00 27.73
N GLU A 346 30.65 38.29 26.46
CA GLU A 346 31.99 38.66 25.98
C GLU A 346 32.16 40.17 25.98
N ALA A 347 33.28 40.63 26.50
CA ALA A 347 33.58 42.05 26.52
C ALA A 347 34.01 42.52 25.12
N LEU A 348 33.27 43.48 24.57
CA LEU A 348 33.60 44.09 23.29
C LEU A 348 34.45 45.34 23.49
N PRO A 349 35.38 45.69 22.57
CA PRO A 349 36.20 46.88 22.64
C PRO A 349 35.35 48.16 22.62
N GLN A 350 35.73 49.16 23.42
CA GLN A 350 34.99 50.41 23.49
C GLN A 350 35.35 51.33 22.33
N GLY A 351 34.42 52.15 21.91
CA GLY A 351 34.59 53.13 20.84
C GLY A 351 34.54 52.59 19.41
N VAL A 352 34.29 51.31 19.22
CA VAL A 352 34.09 50.68 17.90
C VAL A 352 32.63 50.87 17.48
N THR A 353 32.43 51.40 16.28
CA THR A 353 31.11 51.61 15.68
C THR A 353 30.89 50.78 14.43
N GLU A 354 31.93 50.14 13.90
CA GLU A 354 31.87 49.24 12.74
C GLU A 354 32.37 47.88 13.15
N TRP A 355 31.50 46.89 12.95
CA TRP A 355 31.74 45.52 13.36
C TRP A 355 31.82 44.61 12.13
N LYS A 356 32.54 43.54 12.22
CA LYS A 356 32.56 42.49 11.20
C LYS A 356 32.39 41.15 11.89
N LEU A 357 31.29 40.45 11.60
CA LEU A 357 31.00 39.12 12.11
C LEU A 357 31.31 38.07 11.05
N ARG A 358 32.05 37.05 11.42
CA ARG A 358 32.37 35.89 10.57
C ARG A 358 32.40 34.61 11.36
N MET A 359 31.96 33.51 10.74
CA MET A 359 32.12 32.16 11.27
C MET A 359 33.45 31.58 10.78
N VAL A 360 34.13 30.83 11.65
CA VAL A 360 35.45 30.26 11.36
C VAL A 360 35.40 28.76 11.67
N SER A 361 35.75 27.98 10.67
CA SER A 361 35.92 26.54 10.87
C SER A 361 37.21 26.25 11.57
N SER A 362 37.14 25.72 12.78
CA SER A 362 38.29 25.21 13.48
C SER A 362 38.76 23.88 12.87
N PRO A 363 40.06 23.72 12.56
CA PRO A 363 40.59 22.47 12.06
C PRO A 363 40.42 21.39 13.14
N ILE A 364 39.56 20.40 12.90
CA ILE A 364 39.36 19.25 13.76
C ILE A 364 40.23 18.12 13.23
N GLU A 365 41.31 17.77 13.96
CA GLU A 365 42.18 16.65 13.58
C GLU A 365 41.54 15.31 14.01
N GLY A 366 41.33 14.42 13.09
CA GLY A 366 40.79 13.10 13.36
C GLY A 366 39.28 13.11 13.66
N GLY A 367 38.76 11.94 13.97
CA GLY A 367 37.36 11.75 14.31
C GLY A 367 36.49 11.26 13.13
N ALA A 368 35.33 10.70 13.49
CA ALA A 368 34.32 10.26 12.52
C ALA A 368 33.36 11.40 12.22
N LYS A 369 33.28 11.77 10.96
CA LYS A 369 32.34 12.79 10.47
C LYS A 369 31.04 12.10 10.09
N LEU A 370 29.93 12.57 10.64
CA LEU A 370 28.58 12.16 10.29
C LEU A 370 27.87 13.36 9.69
N ARG A 371 27.47 13.25 8.44
CA ARG A 371 26.71 14.25 7.73
C ARG A 371 25.34 13.71 7.45
N PHE A 372 24.32 14.39 7.88
CA PHE A 372 22.94 14.06 7.56
C PHE A 372 22.43 15.11 6.57
N ASP A 373 22.18 14.66 5.35
CA ASP A 373 21.63 15.49 4.28
C ASP A 373 20.10 15.36 4.37
N ASP A 374 19.44 16.43 4.82
CA ASP A 374 17.98 16.47 4.88
C ASP A 374 17.50 17.40 3.77
N GLU A 375 16.55 16.96 2.94
CA GLU A 375 16.08 17.71 1.75
C GLU A 375 15.46 19.08 2.09
N ASP A 376 15.08 19.32 3.36
CA ASP A 376 14.38 20.53 3.81
C ASP A 376 15.18 21.40 4.80
N THR A 377 16.34 20.98 5.29
CA THR A 377 17.13 21.73 6.27
C THR A 377 18.62 21.67 5.96
N ASP A 378 19.36 22.71 6.43
CA ASP A 378 20.81 22.79 6.29
C ASP A 378 21.53 21.52 6.75
N GLU A 379 22.63 21.19 6.06
CA GLU A 379 23.45 20.01 6.33
C GLU A 379 23.88 19.90 7.80
N THR A 380 23.26 19.01 8.57
CA THR A 380 23.67 18.79 9.97
C THR A 380 24.95 17.96 10.03
N SER A 381 25.99 18.55 10.57
CA SER A 381 27.31 17.93 10.69
C SER A 381 27.66 17.58 12.13
N TRP A 382 28.04 16.33 12.35
CA TRP A 382 28.54 15.83 13.64
C TRP A 382 29.93 15.28 13.45
N ILE A 383 30.85 15.66 14.31
CA ILE A 383 32.22 15.11 14.30
C ILE A 383 32.49 14.51 15.68
N LEU A 384 32.66 13.20 15.73
CA LEU A 384 33.00 12.50 16.98
C LEU A 384 34.48 12.29 17.07
N THR A 385 35.10 12.92 18.03
CA THR A 385 36.53 12.77 18.34
C THR A 385 36.73 12.15 19.72
N ASP A 386 37.96 11.80 20.08
CA ASP A 386 38.27 11.34 21.42
C ASP A 386 38.08 12.46 22.47
N GLU A 387 38.24 13.73 22.09
CA GLU A 387 38.09 14.89 22.94
C GLU A 387 36.64 15.32 23.22
N GLY A 388 35.69 15.00 22.28
CA GLY A 388 34.29 15.40 22.40
C GLY A 388 33.48 15.16 21.17
N VAL A 389 32.29 15.74 21.16
CA VAL A 389 31.38 15.78 20.04
C VAL A 389 31.29 17.22 19.55
N PHE A 390 31.62 17.44 18.28
CA PHE A 390 31.46 18.74 17.63
C PHE A 390 30.16 18.68 16.82
N PHE A 391 29.37 19.72 16.95
CA PHE A 391 28.04 19.79 16.37
C PHE A 391 27.75 21.22 15.85
N ASP A 392 27.03 21.31 14.74
CA ASP A 392 26.67 22.57 14.08
C ASP A 392 25.40 23.26 14.64
N GLY A 393 24.99 22.92 15.84
CA GLY A 393 23.87 23.56 16.54
C GLY A 393 24.14 25.00 16.99
N VAL A 394 24.72 25.83 16.11
CA VAL A 394 25.00 27.24 16.37
C VAL A 394 24.02 28.11 15.62
N LYS A 395 23.45 29.10 16.32
CA LYS A 395 22.52 30.07 15.76
C LYS A 395 23.05 31.50 16.05
N VAL A 396 22.94 32.38 15.08
CA VAL A 396 23.45 33.75 15.16
C VAL A 396 22.31 34.73 14.96
N ASP A 397 22.26 35.74 15.82
CA ASP A 397 21.27 36.81 15.72
C ASP A 397 21.92 38.17 15.97
N VAL A 398 21.36 39.25 15.45
CA VAL A 398 21.84 40.62 15.65
C VAL A 398 20.69 41.52 16.08
N ARG A 399 20.76 42.06 17.27
CA ARG A 399 19.67 42.81 17.89
C ARG A 399 20.06 44.24 18.27
N PRO A 400 19.11 45.18 18.35
CA PRO A 400 19.36 46.50 18.89
C PRO A 400 19.69 46.42 20.38
N SER A 401 20.75 47.11 20.80
CA SER A 401 21.13 47.20 22.22
C SER A 401 20.34 48.31 22.94
N VAL A 402 19.83 47.95 24.09
CA VAL A 402 19.20 48.92 25.03
C VAL A 402 20.29 49.78 25.73
N ARG A 403 21.53 49.31 25.71
CA ARG A 403 22.70 49.99 26.32
C ARG A 403 23.42 50.80 25.27
N ALA A 404 24.11 51.89 25.69
CA ALA A 404 24.93 52.71 24.80
C ALA A 404 26.21 51.98 24.29
N GLN A 405 26.48 50.78 24.72
CA GLN A 405 27.64 49.98 24.35
C GLN A 405 27.20 48.70 23.64
N ALA A 406 27.97 48.28 22.65
CA ALA A 406 27.84 47.00 22.03
C ALA A 406 28.20 45.88 23.03
N SER A 407 27.44 44.78 23.01
CA SER A 407 27.74 43.57 23.76
C SER A 407 27.51 42.32 22.91
N LEU A 408 28.27 41.32 23.18
CA LEU A 408 28.17 40.04 22.56
C LEU A 408 27.81 39.02 23.65
N GLU A 409 26.70 38.32 23.44
CA GLU A 409 26.26 37.31 24.39
C GLU A 409 26.11 35.98 23.62
N TRP A 410 26.62 34.88 24.18
CA TRP A 410 26.28 33.59 23.70
C TRP A 410 25.66 32.74 24.81
N THR A 411 24.61 32.06 24.45
CA THR A 411 23.82 31.24 25.35
C THR A 411 23.96 29.78 24.95
N ALA A 412 24.50 28.97 25.87
CA ALA A 412 24.49 27.54 25.72
C ALA A 412 23.19 26.95 26.29
N GLU A 413 22.55 26.12 25.54
CA GLU A 413 21.33 25.42 25.93
C GLU A 413 21.57 23.91 25.92
N ALA A 414 20.95 23.18 26.87
CA ALA A 414 20.96 21.71 26.88
C ALA A 414 19.76 21.16 27.65
N GLN A 415 19.40 19.96 27.33
CA GLN A 415 18.33 19.20 28.02
C GLN A 415 18.91 18.21 29.03
N GLY A 416 18.06 17.81 30.01
CA GLY A 416 18.44 16.88 31.05
C GLY A 416 17.25 16.28 31.78
N GLY A 417 17.50 15.23 32.54
CA GLY A 417 16.49 14.61 33.42
C GLY A 417 16.12 15.47 34.64
N SER A 418 16.82 16.53 34.88
CA SER A 418 16.56 17.54 35.89
C SER A 418 17.24 18.88 35.48
N ARG A 419 16.71 20.00 35.98
CA ARG A 419 17.33 21.32 35.74
C ARG A 419 18.81 21.41 36.08
N ARG A 420 19.24 20.73 37.14
CA ARG A 420 20.63 20.64 37.50
C ARG A 420 21.45 19.92 36.43
N ALA A 421 21.00 18.74 35.97
CA ALA A 421 21.68 17.99 34.92
C ALA A 421 21.72 18.75 33.61
N ALA A 422 20.61 19.40 33.23
CA ALA A 422 20.53 20.23 32.03
C ALA A 422 21.55 21.40 32.11
N ARG A 423 21.64 22.08 33.28
CA ARG A 423 22.55 23.18 33.47
C ARG A 423 24.03 22.73 33.47
N GLU A 424 24.36 21.60 34.11
CA GLU A 424 25.70 21.03 34.07
C GLU A 424 26.15 20.72 32.63
N ARG A 425 25.24 20.21 31.78
CA ARG A 425 25.50 19.97 30.35
C ARG A 425 25.67 21.27 29.56
N ALA A 426 24.78 22.27 29.78
CA ALA A 426 24.89 23.57 29.12
C ALA A 426 26.20 24.28 29.51
N ASP A 427 26.62 24.17 30.75
CA ASP A 427 27.90 24.73 31.24
C ASP A 427 29.13 24.00 30.66
N ALA A 428 28.96 22.71 30.28
CA ALA A 428 30.01 21.92 29.66
C ALA A 428 30.16 22.17 28.14
N VAL A 429 29.23 22.87 27.52
CA VAL A 429 29.35 23.30 26.11
C VAL A 429 30.50 24.25 25.96
N ARG A 430 31.35 24.01 25.00
CA ARG A 430 32.49 24.87 24.63
C ARG A 430 32.21 25.50 23.29
N PHE A 431 32.26 26.82 23.25
CA PHE A 431 32.11 27.63 22.06
C PHE A 431 33.11 28.81 22.17
N GLN A 432 33.89 29.04 21.12
CA GLN A 432 34.89 30.10 21.16
C GLN A 432 34.46 31.26 20.28
N VAL A 433 34.54 32.43 20.91
CA VAL A 433 34.42 33.70 20.20
C VAL A 433 35.69 34.52 20.46
N ARG A 434 36.24 35.10 19.41
CA ARG A 434 37.44 35.94 19.47
C ARG A 434 37.11 37.30 18.90
N THR A 435 37.41 38.33 19.61
CA THR A 435 37.19 39.72 19.19
C THR A 435 38.51 40.46 19.20
N ASP A 436 38.77 41.19 18.14
CA ASP A 436 39.95 42.07 18.10
C ASP A 436 39.59 43.55 18.43
N SER A 437 40.60 44.37 18.60
CA SER A 437 40.46 45.81 18.93
C SER A 437 39.82 46.62 17.74
N THR A 438 39.73 46.06 16.57
CA THR A 438 39.21 46.74 15.37
C THR A 438 37.75 46.41 15.10
N GLY A 439 37.13 45.54 15.93
CA GLY A 439 35.71 45.17 15.78
C GLY A 439 35.44 43.91 14.94
N ASN A 440 36.49 43.13 14.62
CA ASN A 440 36.29 41.83 14.01
C ASN A 440 35.90 40.81 15.07
N ILE A 441 34.77 40.19 14.88
CA ILE A 441 34.23 39.09 15.70
C ILE A 441 34.37 37.80 14.91
N MET A 442 35.11 36.85 15.45
CA MET A 442 35.29 35.52 14.87
C MET A 442 34.70 34.51 15.82
N ALA A 443 33.63 33.79 15.39
CA ALA A 443 32.98 32.74 16.15
C ALA A 443 33.21 31.40 15.49
N ASP A 444 33.34 30.36 16.29
CA ASP A 444 33.44 29.00 15.77
C ASP A 444 32.12 28.61 15.08
N ASP A 445 32.23 27.84 14.03
CA ASP A 445 31.05 27.28 13.27
C ASP A 445 30.43 26.05 13.95
N LEU A 446 31.15 25.41 14.88
CA LEU A 446 30.71 24.24 15.62
C LEU A 446 30.82 24.50 17.13
N LEU A 447 29.83 24.02 17.87
CA LEU A 447 29.96 23.84 19.31
C LEU A 447 30.61 22.50 19.65
N ASN A 448 31.23 22.40 20.82
CA ASN A 448 31.83 21.18 21.33
C ASN A 448 31.30 20.85 22.73
N TYR A 449 31.04 19.57 23.01
CA TYR A 449 30.70 19.08 24.34
C TYR A 449 31.35 17.72 24.62
N PRO A 450 31.62 17.36 25.90
CA PRO A 450 32.22 16.07 26.25
C PRO A 450 31.36 14.89 25.80
N ARG A 451 31.98 13.82 25.30
CA ARG A 451 31.24 12.56 24.93
C ARG A 451 30.42 11.97 26.08
N SER A 452 30.84 12.22 27.35
CA SER A 452 30.13 11.76 28.56
C SER A 452 28.73 12.35 28.67
N ASP A 453 28.51 13.56 28.14
CA ASP A 453 27.28 14.31 28.28
C ASP A 453 26.22 13.85 27.25
N ARG A 454 26.69 13.15 26.20
CA ARG A 454 25.86 12.62 25.13
C ARG A 454 25.03 13.69 24.44
N PHE A 455 24.36 13.35 23.38
CA PHE A 455 23.48 14.31 22.72
C PHE A 455 22.20 14.50 23.57
N ARG A 456 21.99 15.73 24.01
CA ARG A 456 20.81 16.19 24.75
C ARG A 456 20.42 17.59 24.31
N ASP A 457 20.31 17.74 22.99
CA ASP A 457 19.86 18.96 22.34
C ASP A 457 20.74 20.19 22.73
N GLN A 458 22.05 19.98 22.73
CA GLN A 458 23.00 21.06 22.98
C GLN A 458 23.01 22.02 21.81
N ASN A 459 22.70 23.29 22.09
CA ASN A 459 22.66 24.36 21.11
C ASN A 459 23.39 25.59 21.65
N VAL A 460 23.89 26.43 20.75
CA VAL A 460 24.44 27.73 21.06
C VAL A 460 23.72 28.81 20.28
N ARG A 461 23.25 29.83 20.96
CA ARG A 461 22.72 31.04 20.34
C ARG A 461 23.66 32.20 20.62
N LEU A 462 24.27 32.74 19.57
CA LEU A 462 25.13 33.92 19.61
C LEU A 462 24.31 35.16 19.24
N VAL A 463 24.28 36.15 20.12
CA VAL A 463 23.54 37.40 19.89
C VAL A 463 24.47 38.57 19.99
N LEU A 464 24.60 39.32 18.90
CA LEU A 464 25.35 40.59 18.87
C LEU A 464 24.37 41.75 19.11
N TYR A 465 24.46 42.38 20.25
CA TYR A 465 23.69 43.58 20.59
C TYR A 465 24.42 44.83 20.17
N LEU A 466 23.88 45.63 19.26
CA LEU A 466 24.47 46.83 18.72
C LEU A 466 23.63 48.07 19.06
N PRO A 467 24.24 49.16 19.55
CA PRO A 467 23.56 50.43 19.65
C PRO A 467 23.08 50.95 18.29
N VAL A 468 21.97 51.67 18.30
CA VAL A 468 21.45 52.30 17.11
C VAL A 468 22.51 53.24 16.48
N GLY A 469 22.70 53.15 15.17
CA GLY A 469 23.76 53.88 14.44
C GLY A 469 25.06 53.13 14.26
N HIS A 470 25.29 52.00 14.92
CA HIS A 470 26.42 51.13 14.66
C HIS A 470 26.20 50.32 13.37
N ARG A 471 27.28 49.92 12.73
CA ARG A 471 27.30 49.12 11.52
C ARG A 471 27.86 47.75 11.80
N VAL A 472 27.31 46.76 11.06
CA VAL A 472 27.85 45.39 11.05
C VAL A 472 27.97 44.85 9.64
N TYR A 473 29.12 44.36 9.28
CA TYR A 473 29.30 43.56 8.07
C TYR A 473 29.11 42.11 8.42
N LEU A 474 28.10 41.46 7.80
CA LEU A 474 27.89 40.04 7.92
C LEU A 474 28.69 39.34 6.82
N ASP A 475 29.72 38.61 7.20
CA ASP A 475 30.53 37.84 6.26
C ASP A 475 29.67 36.73 5.65
N PRO A 476 29.83 36.33 4.36
CA PRO A 476 29.07 35.21 3.77
C PRO A 476 29.13 33.90 4.58
N THR A 477 30.18 33.71 5.38
CA THR A 477 30.30 32.54 6.26
C THR A 477 29.27 32.49 7.40
N THR A 478 28.60 33.61 7.71
CA THR A 478 27.59 33.69 8.75
C THR A 478 26.21 33.19 8.27
N VAL A 479 25.96 33.19 6.96
CA VAL A 479 24.65 32.95 6.37
C VAL A 479 24.01 31.65 6.85
N PRO A 480 24.69 30.50 6.91
CA PRO A 480 24.06 29.23 7.35
C PRO A 480 23.65 29.24 8.84
N TYR A 481 24.12 30.21 9.62
CA TYR A 481 23.91 30.29 11.08
C TYR A 481 22.94 31.40 11.49
N LEU A 482 22.54 32.29 10.58
CA LEU A 482 21.55 33.33 10.87
C LEU A 482 20.19 32.71 11.22
N ASP A 483 19.54 33.24 12.25
CA ASP A 483 18.29 32.71 12.78
C ASP A 483 17.27 33.81 13.00
N ASP A 484 16.47 34.11 12.00
CA ASP A 484 15.39 35.10 12.00
C ASP A 484 15.87 36.52 12.40
N VAL A 485 16.94 37.00 11.76
CA VAL A 485 17.54 38.29 12.04
C VAL A 485 16.63 39.44 11.60
N ALA A 486 16.14 40.25 12.58
CA ALA A 486 15.22 41.33 12.30
C ALA A 486 15.85 42.40 11.40
N ASN A 487 15.26 42.71 10.26
CA ASN A 487 15.69 43.73 9.34
C ASN A 487 14.48 44.53 8.79
N THR A 488 14.75 45.78 8.36
CA THR A 488 13.70 46.72 7.95
C THR A 488 13.13 46.48 6.55
N GLU A 489 13.85 45.74 5.72
CA GLU A 489 13.45 45.43 4.34
C GLU A 489 12.84 44.03 4.17
N ASP A 490 12.69 43.24 5.29
CA ASP A 490 12.17 41.88 5.28
C ASP A 490 12.99 40.95 4.35
N ILE A 491 14.32 41.18 4.35
CA ILE A 491 15.25 40.36 3.56
C ILE A 491 15.46 39.03 4.28
N TRP A 492 15.39 37.94 3.52
CA TRP A 492 15.65 36.61 4.04
C TRP A 492 17.09 36.43 4.47
N ASP A 493 17.32 35.72 5.58
CA ASP A 493 18.66 35.54 6.19
C ASP A 493 19.71 35.03 5.20
N GLY A 494 19.33 34.14 4.28
CA GLY A 494 20.16 33.60 3.20
C GLY A 494 20.74 34.66 2.26
N GLU A 495 20.15 35.85 2.20
CA GLU A 495 20.59 36.97 1.35
C GLU A 495 21.31 38.10 2.12
N MET A 496 21.45 37.98 3.45
CA MET A 496 22.01 39.01 4.30
C MET A 496 23.53 39.05 4.27
N GLY A 497 24.19 37.95 3.86
CA GLY A 497 25.65 37.83 3.84
C GLY A 497 26.34 38.67 2.79
N GLY A 498 27.57 39.08 3.08
CA GLY A 498 28.39 39.92 2.19
C GLY A 498 28.02 41.40 2.14
N ARG A 499 27.08 41.83 3.00
CA ARG A 499 26.56 43.18 3.07
C ARG A 499 26.88 43.87 4.38
N THR A 500 26.87 45.19 4.37
CA THR A 500 27.00 46.04 5.59
C THR A 500 25.60 46.50 6.00
N TRP A 501 25.31 46.37 7.27
CA TRP A 501 24.03 46.72 7.85
C TRP A 501 24.16 47.78 8.89
N LEU A 502 23.20 48.70 8.95
CA LEU A 502 23.10 49.74 9.99
C LEU A 502 22.05 49.29 11.02
N MET A 503 22.41 49.34 12.27
CA MET A 503 21.47 49.03 13.35
C MET A 503 20.50 50.19 13.56
N THR A 504 19.21 49.86 13.51
CA THR A 504 18.07 50.74 13.79
C THR A 504 17.29 50.30 15.01
N GLU A 505 16.29 51.03 15.43
CA GLU A 505 15.37 50.61 16.52
C GLU A 505 14.53 49.38 16.13
N GLN A 506 14.30 49.16 14.84
CA GLN A 506 13.47 48.10 14.30
C GLN A 506 14.24 46.88 13.78
N GLY A 507 15.58 46.90 13.93
CA GLY A 507 16.46 45.85 13.40
C GLY A 507 17.50 46.43 12.42
N LEU A 508 18.06 45.57 11.60
CA LEU A 508 19.08 45.93 10.62
C LEU A 508 18.49 46.60 9.39
N ALA A 509 19.09 47.73 8.90
CA ALA A 509 18.78 48.28 7.60
C ALA A 509 20.02 48.17 6.70
N GLU A 510 19.82 47.88 5.39
CA GLU A 510 20.97 47.78 4.47
C GLU A 510 21.66 49.12 4.32
N PHE A 511 22.98 49.11 4.60
CA PHE A 511 23.82 50.31 4.45
C PHE A 511 24.44 50.29 3.05
N LYS A 512 23.97 51.19 2.19
CA LYS A 512 24.43 51.38 0.79
C LYS A 512 25.56 52.36 0.69
#